data_d27a4656fd29af5f6d018720af294375
#
_entry.id   d27a4656fd29af5f6d018720af294375
#
_cell.length_a   1.000
_cell.length_b   1.000
_cell.length_c   1.000
_cell.angle_alpha   90.00
_cell.angle_beta   90.00
_cell.angle_gamma   90.00
#
_symmetry.space_group_name_H-M   'P 1'
#
loop_
_entity.id
_entity.type
_entity.pdbx_description
1 polymer ?
#
loop_
_entity_poly.entity_id
_entity_poly.type
_entity_poly.pdbx_seq_one_letter_code
_entity_poly.pdbx_strand_id
1 'polypeptide(L)'
;MQVIKRDGRVVDFNKERIVKAITLAMAQTQGGVDIDLANKIAGEVEKQLEGKGQTSVYEIQDLVENKLMGSSRKEVAKSYITYRYNRDVARKSKTKEVFLEIIGAKANDITRENANMNADTPAGMMMKFASETTKPFVDDFLLSPDVRQAVKDGYIHIHDKDYYPTKSLTCLQHPLDRILENGFRAGHGSSRPAKRIETASIIGCISMETVQNEMHGGQAIPAFDFYLAPYVKKTFIEEIKKEEELLDKDLSNLYNYSPKEYIKKELKGLTGEERDVQAAINNTVNRVHQAMEAFIHNMNTIHSRGGN
;
A
#
# COMPACT_ATOMS: atom_id res chain seq x y z
N MET A 1 23.47 -16.16 -42.50
CA MET A 1 23.43 -14.96 -41.69
C MET A 1 22.66 -15.28 -40.38
N GLN A 2 23.21 -14.87 -39.26
CA GLN A 2 22.62 -15.11 -37.94
C GLN A 2 22.00 -13.85 -37.36
N VAL A 3 20.97 -14.03 -36.57
CA VAL A 3 20.23 -12.93 -35.89
C VAL A 3 20.33 -13.07 -34.37
N ILE A 4 20.87 -12.06 -33.74
CA ILE A 4 20.89 -11.95 -32.29
C ILE A 4 19.51 -11.46 -31.85
N LYS A 5 18.80 -12.31 -31.11
CA LYS A 5 17.52 -11.97 -30.53
C LYS A 5 17.70 -11.05 -29.30
N ARG A 6 16.58 -10.46 -28.83
CA ARG A 6 16.58 -9.55 -27.67
C ARG A 6 17.03 -10.21 -26.37
N ASP A 7 16.86 -11.51 -26.24
CA ASP A 7 17.28 -12.34 -25.10
C ASP A 7 18.72 -12.90 -25.24
N GLY A 8 19.49 -12.39 -26.24
CA GLY A 8 20.85 -12.80 -26.51
C GLY A 8 20.99 -14.08 -27.30
N ARG A 9 19.91 -14.86 -27.55
CA ARG A 9 19.99 -16.07 -28.35
C ARG A 9 20.29 -15.77 -29.82
N VAL A 10 21.13 -16.57 -30.40
CA VAL A 10 21.48 -16.50 -31.84
C VAL A 10 20.64 -17.51 -32.61
N VAL A 11 19.99 -17.08 -33.66
CA VAL A 11 19.15 -17.92 -34.54
C VAL A 11 19.43 -17.60 -36.00
N ASP A 12 19.09 -18.49 -36.90
CA ASP A 12 19.20 -18.23 -38.33
C ASP A 12 18.21 -17.16 -38.78
N PHE A 13 18.63 -16.35 -39.73
CA PHE A 13 17.76 -15.35 -40.37
C PHE A 13 16.63 -16.05 -41.12
N ASN A 14 15.41 -15.50 -40.93
CA ASN A 14 14.23 -16.01 -41.61
C ASN A 14 13.41 -14.84 -42.16
N LYS A 15 13.41 -14.70 -43.49
CA LYS A 15 12.70 -13.68 -44.25
C LYS A 15 11.18 -13.72 -44.03
N GLU A 16 10.60 -14.91 -43.88
CA GLU A 16 9.15 -15.09 -43.72
C GLU A 16 8.64 -14.39 -42.45
N ARG A 17 9.51 -14.27 -41.44
CA ARG A 17 9.14 -13.52 -40.21
C ARG A 17 8.96 -12.03 -40.47
N ILE A 18 9.72 -11.45 -41.39
CA ILE A 18 9.58 -10.05 -41.79
C ILE A 18 8.28 -9.91 -42.61
N VAL A 19 8.04 -10.78 -43.56
CA VAL A 19 6.81 -10.80 -44.38
C VAL A 19 5.59 -10.88 -43.45
N LYS A 20 5.59 -11.83 -42.52
CA LYS A 20 4.49 -11.98 -41.53
C LYS A 20 4.28 -10.75 -40.70
N ALA A 21 5.33 -10.08 -40.23
CA ALA A 21 5.21 -8.87 -39.41
C ALA A 21 4.60 -7.71 -40.23
N ILE A 22 4.99 -7.55 -41.48
CA ILE A 22 4.45 -6.52 -42.39
C ILE A 22 2.98 -6.82 -42.73
N THR A 23 2.64 -8.07 -43.10
CA THR A 23 1.24 -8.45 -43.41
C THR A 23 0.30 -8.27 -42.22
N LEU A 24 0.76 -8.55 -40.99
CA LEU A 24 -0.04 -8.25 -39.77
C LEU A 24 -0.26 -6.76 -39.58
N ALA A 25 0.73 -5.92 -39.90
CA ALA A 25 0.55 -4.46 -39.82
C ALA A 25 -0.40 -3.97 -40.92
N MET A 26 -0.34 -4.53 -42.11
CA MET A 26 -1.26 -4.24 -43.24
C MET A 26 -2.70 -4.62 -42.93
N ALA A 27 -2.93 -5.76 -42.30
CA ALA A 27 -4.26 -6.23 -41.90
C ALA A 27 -5.01 -5.26 -40.94
N GLN A 28 -4.28 -4.37 -40.27
CA GLN A 28 -4.86 -3.33 -39.38
C GLN A 28 -5.14 -2.01 -40.14
N THR A 29 -4.90 -1.96 -41.44
CA THR A 29 -5.12 -0.73 -42.23
C THR A 29 -6.24 -0.94 -43.25
N GLN A 30 -6.89 0.15 -43.65
CA GLN A 30 -7.99 0.10 -44.62
C GLN A 30 -7.57 -0.41 -46.02
N GLY A 31 -6.28 -0.28 -46.38
CA GLY A 31 -5.76 -0.75 -47.64
C GLY A 31 -5.60 -2.26 -47.78
N GLY A 32 -5.89 -3.02 -46.72
CA GLY A 32 -5.79 -4.48 -46.67
C GLY A 32 -4.36 -5.02 -46.84
N VAL A 33 -4.25 -6.34 -47.02
CA VAL A 33 -2.97 -7.04 -47.13
C VAL A 33 -2.50 -7.06 -48.55
N ASP A 34 -1.26 -6.61 -48.79
CA ASP A 34 -0.53 -6.68 -50.05
C ASP A 34 0.73 -7.57 -49.85
N ILE A 35 0.63 -8.84 -50.26
CA ILE A 35 1.68 -9.83 -50.03
C ILE A 35 2.90 -9.52 -50.91
N ASP A 36 2.70 -8.98 -52.12
CA ASP A 36 3.77 -8.66 -53.04
C ASP A 36 4.65 -7.52 -52.51
N LEU A 37 4.03 -6.48 -52.01
CA LEU A 37 4.74 -5.39 -51.34
C LEU A 37 5.48 -5.87 -50.08
N ALA A 38 4.87 -6.75 -49.28
CA ALA A 38 5.52 -7.32 -48.10
C ALA A 38 6.75 -8.16 -48.46
N ASN A 39 6.66 -8.99 -49.48
CA ASN A 39 7.76 -9.78 -50.01
C ASN A 39 8.89 -8.92 -50.60
N LYS A 40 8.52 -7.88 -51.34
CA LYS A 40 9.45 -6.89 -51.90
C LYS A 40 10.28 -6.22 -50.78
N ILE A 41 9.61 -5.70 -49.79
CA ILE A 41 10.29 -5.03 -48.67
C ILE A 41 11.18 -6.02 -47.92
N ALA A 42 10.70 -7.22 -47.63
CA ALA A 42 11.49 -8.23 -46.95
C ALA A 42 12.73 -8.65 -47.77
N GLY A 43 12.61 -8.72 -49.09
CA GLY A 43 13.73 -8.97 -49.98
C GLY A 43 14.76 -7.83 -50.05
N GLU A 44 14.29 -6.59 -49.99
CA GLU A 44 15.18 -5.41 -49.92
C GLU A 44 15.96 -5.38 -48.60
N VAL A 45 15.31 -5.72 -47.47
CA VAL A 45 15.96 -5.82 -46.14
C VAL A 45 17.00 -6.94 -46.15
N GLU A 46 16.66 -8.11 -46.72
CA GLU A 46 17.57 -9.25 -46.85
C GLU A 46 18.84 -8.86 -47.64
N LYS A 47 18.68 -8.24 -48.83
CA LYS A 47 19.79 -7.73 -49.65
C LYS A 47 20.66 -6.71 -48.90
N GLN A 48 20.08 -5.85 -48.12
CA GLN A 48 20.82 -4.84 -47.35
C GLN A 48 21.66 -5.45 -46.21
N LEU A 49 21.30 -6.65 -45.79
CA LEU A 49 21.99 -7.41 -44.76
C LEU A 49 22.98 -8.44 -45.36
N GLU A 50 22.98 -8.62 -46.69
CA GLU A 50 23.92 -9.52 -47.37
C GLU A 50 25.37 -9.12 -47.08
N GLY A 51 26.21 -10.10 -46.78
CA GLY A 51 27.60 -9.90 -46.38
C GLY A 51 27.82 -9.66 -44.87
N LYS A 52 26.78 -9.47 -44.08
CA LYS A 52 26.89 -9.41 -42.61
C LYS A 52 26.80 -10.83 -42.04
N GLY A 53 27.80 -11.24 -41.27
CA GLY A 53 27.79 -12.54 -40.56
C GLY A 53 26.68 -12.61 -39.51
N GLN A 54 26.49 -11.52 -38.75
CA GLN A 54 25.48 -11.39 -37.72
C GLN A 54 24.80 -10.03 -37.78
N THR A 55 23.52 -9.96 -37.36
CA THR A 55 22.73 -8.75 -37.24
C THR A 55 21.83 -8.85 -36.01
N SER A 56 21.29 -7.74 -35.51
CA SER A 56 20.34 -7.75 -34.40
C SER A 56 18.90 -7.64 -34.88
N VAL A 57 17.95 -8.13 -34.05
CA VAL A 57 16.51 -7.94 -34.33
C VAL A 57 16.16 -6.44 -34.41
N TYR A 58 16.86 -5.59 -33.67
CA TYR A 58 16.62 -4.13 -33.69
C TYR A 58 17.00 -3.54 -35.04
N GLU A 59 18.18 -3.91 -35.58
CA GLU A 59 18.64 -3.46 -36.86
C GLU A 59 17.69 -3.88 -38.00
N ILE A 60 17.23 -5.16 -37.98
CA ILE A 60 16.22 -5.63 -38.94
C ILE A 60 14.96 -4.80 -38.88
N GLN A 61 14.47 -4.48 -37.68
CA GLN A 61 13.26 -3.72 -37.50
C GLN A 61 13.40 -2.27 -37.98
N ASP A 62 14.54 -1.63 -37.72
CA ASP A 62 14.83 -0.29 -38.21
C ASP A 62 14.88 -0.24 -39.74
N LEU A 63 15.46 -1.26 -40.38
CA LEU A 63 15.45 -1.40 -41.84
C LEU A 63 14.04 -1.57 -42.40
N VAL A 64 13.20 -2.40 -41.76
CA VAL A 64 11.80 -2.59 -42.16
C VAL A 64 11.02 -1.29 -42.05
N GLU A 65 11.19 -0.56 -40.95
CA GLU A 65 10.51 0.75 -40.71
C GLU A 65 10.90 1.77 -41.79
N ASN A 66 12.20 1.89 -42.07
CA ASN A 66 12.71 2.80 -43.10
C ASN A 66 12.15 2.47 -44.49
N LYS A 67 12.07 1.19 -44.84
CA LYS A 67 11.50 0.73 -46.13
C LYS A 67 9.99 0.97 -46.19
N LEU A 68 9.24 0.72 -45.12
CA LEU A 68 7.83 1.01 -45.06
C LEU A 68 7.54 2.52 -45.16
N MET A 69 8.34 3.35 -44.47
CA MET A 69 8.21 4.82 -44.56
C MET A 69 8.55 5.34 -45.97
N GLY A 70 9.45 4.67 -46.72
CA GLY A 70 9.76 4.97 -48.10
C GLY A 70 8.71 4.47 -49.10
N SER A 71 7.78 3.61 -48.66
CA SER A 71 6.74 3.05 -49.56
C SER A 71 5.56 4.02 -49.75
N SER A 72 4.67 3.71 -50.69
CA SER A 72 3.40 4.44 -50.88
C SER A 72 2.37 4.23 -49.73
N ARG A 73 2.56 3.14 -48.98
CA ARG A 73 1.63 2.72 -47.91
C ARG A 73 2.08 3.26 -46.54
N LYS A 74 2.00 4.58 -46.35
CA LYS A 74 2.42 5.29 -45.09
C LYS A 74 1.65 4.83 -43.87
N GLU A 75 0.37 4.44 -44.04
CA GLU A 75 -0.47 3.94 -42.97
C GLU A 75 0.03 2.60 -42.41
N VAL A 76 0.64 1.77 -43.23
CA VAL A 76 1.28 0.50 -42.82
C VAL A 76 2.53 0.79 -41.98
N ALA A 77 3.36 1.75 -42.42
CA ALA A 77 4.51 2.20 -41.66
C ALA A 77 4.07 2.65 -40.24
N LYS A 78 3.02 3.51 -40.14
CA LYS A 78 2.48 3.98 -38.89
C LYS A 78 1.99 2.83 -38.01
N SER A 79 1.24 1.89 -38.57
CA SER A 79 0.74 0.70 -37.84
C SER A 79 1.89 -0.15 -37.30
N TYR A 80 2.92 -0.41 -38.15
CA TYR A 80 4.09 -1.22 -37.77
C TYR A 80 4.89 -0.56 -36.64
N ILE A 81 5.20 0.73 -36.75
CA ILE A 81 5.95 1.52 -35.74
C ILE A 81 5.17 1.56 -34.43
N THR A 82 3.86 1.85 -34.48
CA THR A 82 3.02 1.91 -33.27
C THR A 82 2.96 0.54 -32.58
N TYR A 83 2.78 -0.54 -33.36
CA TYR A 83 2.80 -1.90 -32.81
C TYR A 83 4.15 -2.23 -32.15
N ARG A 84 5.26 -1.92 -32.82
CA ARG A 84 6.61 -2.12 -32.27
C ARG A 84 6.78 -1.35 -30.97
N TYR A 85 6.43 -0.07 -30.95
CA TYR A 85 6.51 0.78 -29.77
C TYR A 85 5.73 0.19 -28.60
N ASN A 86 4.46 -0.14 -28.83
CA ASN A 86 3.61 -0.73 -27.79
C ASN A 86 4.15 -2.05 -27.26
N ARG A 87 4.74 -2.88 -28.12
CA ARG A 87 5.39 -4.14 -27.72
C ARG A 87 6.65 -3.91 -26.91
N ASP A 88 7.43 -2.89 -27.23
CA ASP A 88 8.64 -2.55 -26.50
C ASP A 88 8.30 -1.93 -25.13
N VAL A 89 7.27 -1.10 -25.04
CA VAL A 89 6.71 -0.60 -23.77
C VAL A 89 6.22 -1.77 -22.92
N ALA A 90 5.41 -2.68 -23.48
CA ALA A 90 4.90 -3.86 -22.75
C ALA A 90 6.01 -4.81 -22.27
N ARG A 91 7.15 -4.89 -22.99
CA ARG A 91 8.30 -5.70 -22.58
C ARG A 91 9.18 -5.02 -21.54
N LYS A 92 9.32 -3.70 -21.62
CA LYS A 92 10.03 -2.91 -20.62
C LYS A 92 9.25 -2.86 -19.30
N SER A 93 7.93 -3.05 -19.37
CA SER A 93 7.11 -3.23 -18.19
C SER A 93 7.47 -4.57 -17.52
N LYS A 94 8.07 -4.51 -16.36
CA LYS A 94 8.36 -5.68 -15.51
C LYS A 94 7.10 -6.27 -14.85
N THR A 95 5.94 -5.76 -15.20
CA THR A 95 4.66 -6.09 -14.56
C THR A 95 4.38 -7.59 -14.46
N LYS A 96 4.63 -8.32 -15.58
CA LYS A 96 4.43 -9.78 -15.60
C LYS A 96 5.41 -10.51 -14.68
N GLU A 97 6.68 -10.12 -14.73
CA GLU A 97 7.74 -10.75 -13.94
C GLU A 97 7.49 -10.52 -12.44
N VAL A 98 7.19 -9.28 -12.07
CA VAL A 98 6.84 -8.90 -10.69
C VAL A 98 5.62 -9.69 -10.19
N PHE A 99 4.57 -9.83 -11.01
CA PHE A 99 3.37 -10.56 -10.61
C PHE A 99 3.66 -12.05 -10.41
N LEU A 100 4.43 -12.67 -11.30
CA LEU A 100 4.82 -14.08 -11.17
C LEU A 100 5.73 -14.31 -9.95
N GLU A 101 6.61 -13.37 -9.65
CA GLU A 101 7.46 -13.41 -8.47
C GLU A 101 6.63 -13.35 -7.17
N ILE A 102 5.67 -12.43 -7.09
CA ILE A 102 4.78 -12.29 -5.92
C ILE A 102 3.94 -13.57 -5.71
N ILE A 103 3.36 -14.13 -6.79
CA ILE A 103 2.55 -15.35 -6.69
C ILE A 103 3.42 -16.58 -6.35
N GLY A 104 4.62 -16.65 -6.91
CA GLY A 104 5.55 -17.77 -6.75
C GLY A 104 6.34 -17.75 -5.45
N ALA A 105 6.36 -16.64 -4.71
CA ALA A 105 7.13 -16.50 -3.49
C ALA A 105 6.60 -17.45 -2.40
N LYS A 106 7.53 -18.07 -1.64
CA LYS A 106 7.18 -18.96 -0.51
C LYS A 106 6.77 -18.14 0.71
N ALA A 107 6.01 -18.73 1.62
CA ALA A 107 5.47 -18.05 2.81
C ALA A 107 6.52 -17.33 3.68
N ASN A 108 7.76 -17.83 3.72
CA ASN A 108 8.85 -17.24 4.50
C ASN A 108 9.82 -16.38 3.66
N ASP A 109 9.42 -15.98 2.47
CA ASP A 109 10.26 -15.16 1.60
C ASP A 109 10.17 -13.70 2.05
N ILE A 110 11.32 -13.09 2.37
CA ILE A 110 11.44 -11.69 2.79
C ILE A 110 10.87 -10.72 1.74
N THR A 111 10.77 -11.16 0.48
CA THR A 111 10.16 -10.37 -0.60
C THR A 111 8.66 -10.21 -0.43
N ARG A 112 8.00 -11.03 0.37
CA ARG A 112 6.58 -10.92 0.72
C ARG A 112 6.30 -9.91 1.81
N GLU A 113 7.27 -9.67 2.67
CA GLU A 113 7.10 -8.80 3.82
C GLU A 113 7.38 -7.33 3.47
N ASN A 114 6.51 -6.48 3.95
CA ASN A 114 6.66 -5.04 3.96
C ASN A 114 6.01 -4.54 5.25
N ALA A 115 6.62 -3.58 5.93
CA ALA A 115 6.10 -3.02 7.17
C ALA A 115 4.65 -2.46 7.05
N ASN A 116 4.21 -2.17 5.83
CA ASN A 116 2.92 -1.54 5.56
C ASN A 116 1.87 -2.51 4.99
N MET A 117 2.22 -3.77 4.71
CA MET A 117 1.29 -4.74 4.14
C MET A 117 1.71 -6.19 4.42
N ASN A 118 0.72 -7.06 4.58
CA ASN A 118 0.93 -8.50 4.65
C ASN A 118 0.63 -9.15 3.28
N ALA A 119 1.67 -9.57 2.56
CA ALA A 119 1.54 -10.18 1.25
C ALA A 119 1.08 -11.64 1.27
N ASP A 120 0.82 -12.23 2.43
CA ASP A 120 0.26 -13.59 2.55
C ASP A 120 -1.25 -13.63 2.28
N THR A 121 -1.90 -12.48 2.30
CA THR A 121 -3.33 -12.35 1.96
C THR A 121 -3.52 -11.95 0.51
N PRO A 122 -4.65 -12.31 -0.15
CA PRO A 122 -4.95 -11.85 -1.50
C PRO A 122 -4.93 -10.32 -1.65
N ALA A 123 -5.45 -9.60 -0.66
CA ALA A 123 -5.42 -8.14 -0.66
C ALA A 123 -3.98 -7.59 -0.53
N GLY A 124 -3.17 -8.18 0.35
CA GLY A 124 -1.76 -7.83 0.50
C GLY A 124 -0.94 -8.12 -0.76
N MET A 125 -1.19 -9.25 -1.45
CA MET A 125 -0.57 -9.53 -2.75
C MET A 125 -0.90 -8.46 -3.81
N MET A 126 -2.16 -8.02 -3.86
CA MET A 126 -2.57 -6.95 -4.77
C MET A 126 -1.91 -5.61 -4.41
N MET A 127 -1.77 -5.29 -3.13
CA MET A 127 -1.05 -4.10 -2.68
C MET A 127 0.44 -4.18 -3.00
N LYS A 128 1.08 -5.34 -2.79
CA LYS A 128 2.47 -5.56 -3.16
C LYS A 128 2.69 -5.39 -4.66
N PHE A 129 1.80 -5.95 -5.47
CA PHE A 129 1.83 -5.77 -6.92
C PHE A 129 1.68 -4.29 -7.31
N ALA A 130 0.74 -3.58 -6.70
CA ALA A 130 0.56 -2.15 -6.93
C ALA A 130 1.82 -1.36 -6.55
N SER A 131 2.41 -1.63 -5.39
CA SER A 131 3.66 -1.01 -4.92
C SER A 131 4.79 -1.19 -5.94
N GLU A 132 5.09 -2.43 -6.32
CA GLU A 132 6.20 -2.74 -7.23
C GLU A 132 6.01 -2.19 -8.66
N THR A 133 4.76 -2.01 -9.08
CA THR A 133 4.47 -1.40 -10.39
C THR A 133 4.42 0.12 -10.36
N THR A 134 4.09 0.71 -9.21
CA THR A 134 4.04 2.17 -9.05
C THR A 134 5.43 2.80 -8.95
N LYS A 135 6.40 2.15 -8.32
CA LYS A 135 7.77 2.65 -8.21
C LYS A 135 8.41 3.03 -9.56
N PRO A 136 8.40 2.13 -10.58
CA PRO A 136 8.88 2.49 -11.92
C PRO A 136 8.06 3.59 -12.60
N PHE A 137 6.75 3.63 -12.35
CA PHE A 137 5.89 4.69 -12.87
C PHE A 137 6.31 6.07 -12.32
N VAL A 138 6.61 6.16 -11.03
CA VAL A 138 7.12 7.40 -10.42
C VAL A 138 8.43 7.82 -11.08
N ASP A 139 9.37 6.88 -11.22
CA ASP A 139 10.67 7.15 -11.83
C ASP A 139 10.54 7.64 -13.28
N ASP A 140 9.65 7.03 -14.07
CA ASP A 140 9.58 7.29 -15.51
C ASP A 140 8.70 8.49 -15.87
N PHE A 141 7.68 8.80 -15.06
CA PHE A 141 6.65 9.79 -15.43
C PHE A 141 6.51 10.97 -14.47
N LEU A 142 6.92 10.84 -13.21
CA LEU A 142 6.70 11.88 -12.21
C LEU A 142 7.97 12.61 -11.79
N LEU A 143 9.13 11.94 -11.83
CA LEU A 143 10.41 12.58 -11.48
C LEU A 143 11.00 13.27 -12.70
N SER A 144 11.58 14.47 -12.48
CA SER A 144 12.39 15.11 -13.50
C SER A 144 13.63 14.27 -13.83
N PRO A 145 14.21 14.38 -15.04
CA PRO A 145 15.35 13.54 -15.44
C PRO A 145 16.56 13.62 -14.51
N ASP A 146 16.84 14.79 -13.99
CA ASP A 146 17.92 15.06 -13.04
C ASP A 146 17.67 14.45 -11.65
N VAL A 147 16.45 14.57 -11.13
CA VAL A 147 16.06 13.91 -9.86
C VAL A 147 16.09 12.39 -10.02
N ARG A 148 15.56 11.87 -11.13
CA ARG A 148 15.62 10.43 -11.44
C ARG A 148 17.06 9.93 -11.47
N GLN A 149 17.95 10.67 -12.11
CA GLN A 149 19.36 10.30 -12.17
C GLN A 149 20.00 10.33 -10.77
N ALA A 150 19.71 11.36 -9.96
CA ALA A 150 20.21 11.45 -8.60
C ALA A 150 19.72 10.32 -7.69
N VAL A 151 18.45 9.88 -7.85
CA VAL A 151 17.91 8.69 -7.17
C VAL A 151 18.63 7.44 -7.61
N LYS A 152 18.85 7.26 -8.92
CA LYS A 152 19.51 6.10 -9.49
C LYS A 152 20.98 6.00 -9.05
N ASP A 153 21.66 7.13 -8.93
CA ASP A 153 23.06 7.24 -8.51
C ASP A 153 23.22 7.15 -6.99
N GLY A 154 22.10 7.11 -6.23
CA GLY A 154 22.11 6.99 -4.78
C GLY A 154 22.34 8.30 -4.01
N TYR A 155 22.31 9.45 -4.67
CA TYR A 155 22.41 10.76 -4.00
C TYR A 155 21.14 11.15 -3.26
N ILE A 156 19.98 10.67 -3.71
CA ILE A 156 18.67 10.93 -3.12
C ILE A 156 17.95 9.60 -2.92
N HIS A 157 17.31 9.43 -1.76
CA HIS A 157 16.37 8.35 -1.50
C HIS A 157 14.97 8.93 -1.33
N ILE A 158 13.99 8.39 -2.07
CA ILE A 158 12.57 8.72 -1.90
C ILE A 158 11.93 7.59 -1.09
N HIS A 159 11.64 7.87 0.17
CA HIS A 159 10.96 6.94 1.08
C HIS A 159 9.52 6.70 0.59
N ASP A 160 9.06 5.45 0.67
CA ASP A 160 7.69 5.05 0.26
C ASP A 160 7.28 5.59 -1.13
N LYS A 161 8.19 5.46 -2.09
CA LYS A 161 8.05 5.98 -3.45
C LYS A 161 6.80 5.47 -4.17
N ASP A 162 6.31 4.31 -3.81
CA ASP A 162 5.07 3.70 -4.32
C ASP A 162 3.81 4.49 -3.92
N TYR A 163 3.84 5.17 -2.77
CA TYR A 163 2.74 6.02 -2.32
C TYR A 163 2.82 7.46 -2.82
N TYR A 164 3.95 7.86 -3.45
CA TYR A 164 4.16 9.21 -3.95
C TYR A 164 3.02 9.75 -4.85
N PRO A 165 2.45 8.97 -5.81
CA PRO A 165 1.37 9.45 -6.66
C PRO A 165 0.07 9.68 -5.90
N THR A 166 -0.18 8.96 -4.83
CA THR A 166 -1.42 9.02 -4.04
C THR A 166 -1.46 10.20 -3.09
N LYS A 167 -0.29 10.81 -2.81
CA LYS A 167 -0.13 11.90 -1.84
C LYS A 167 -0.66 11.55 -0.46
N SER A 168 -0.60 10.27 -0.08
CA SER A 168 -1.02 9.82 1.25
C SER A 168 -0.07 10.35 2.34
N LEU A 169 -0.56 10.42 3.56
CA LEU A 169 0.27 10.78 4.71
C LEU A 169 1.21 9.62 5.05
N THR A 170 2.46 9.97 5.41
CA THR A 170 3.45 9.02 5.92
C THR A 170 3.59 9.24 7.41
N CYS A 171 3.34 8.26 8.23
CA CYS A 171 3.38 8.29 9.70
C CYS A 171 2.48 9.37 10.32
N LEU A 172 1.69 8.98 11.29
CA LEU A 172 0.72 9.85 11.93
C LEU A 172 0.78 9.76 13.45
N GLN A 173 0.64 10.89 14.12
CA GLN A 173 0.36 10.95 15.56
C GLN A 173 -1.09 11.35 15.78
N HIS A 174 -1.83 10.52 16.51
CA HIS A 174 -3.23 10.80 16.82
C HIS A 174 -3.36 11.79 17.98
N PRO A 175 -4.10 12.91 17.81
CA PRO A 175 -4.42 13.83 18.90
C PRO A 175 -5.55 13.24 19.74
N LEU A 176 -5.23 12.19 20.53
CA LEU A 176 -6.23 11.39 21.23
C LEU A 176 -7.06 12.22 22.23
N ASP A 177 -6.48 13.24 22.85
CA ASP A 177 -7.19 14.19 23.71
C ASP A 177 -8.41 14.77 23.01
N ARG A 178 -8.21 15.35 21.83
CA ARG A 178 -9.29 15.97 21.03
C ARG A 178 -10.30 14.94 20.52
N ILE A 179 -9.80 13.77 20.12
CA ILE A 179 -10.65 12.67 19.64
C ILE A 179 -11.59 12.19 20.76
N LEU A 180 -11.08 12.03 21.98
CA LEU A 180 -11.86 11.57 23.10
C LEU A 180 -12.85 12.63 23.62
N GLU A 181 -12.46 13.89 23.57
CA GLU A 181 -13.28 15.01 24.06
C GLU A 181 -14.42 15.37 23.10
N ASN A 182 -14.13 15.37 21.78
CA ASN A 182 -15.08 15.87 20.79
C ASN A 182 -15.74 14.73 19.97
N GLY A 183 -15.20 13.52 20.06
CA GLY A 183 -15.49 12.48 19.08
C GLY A 183 -14.79 12.76 17.75
N PHE A 184 -15.01 11.91 16.75
CA PHE A 184 -14.51 12.11 15.40
C PHE A 184 -15.49 11.61 14.34
N ARG A 185 -15.29 12.09 13.12
CA ARG A 185 -15.99 11.59 11.94
C ARG A 185 -15.00 10.98 10.97
N ALA A 186 -15.24 9.73 10.59
CA ALA A 186 -14.63 9.09 9.46
C ALA A 186 -15.60 9.08 8.27
N GLY A 187 -15.12 8.82 7.06
CA GLY A 187 -15.97 8.83 5.85
C GLY A 187 -17.23 7.96 5.93
N HIS A 188 -17.20 6.91 6.76
CA HIS A 188 -18.27 5.92 6.91
C HIS A 188 -18.92 5.86 8.30
N GLY A 189 -18.54 6.74 9.21
CA GLY A 189 -19.10 6.71 10.55
C GLY A 189 -18.65 7.87 11.44
N SER A 190 -19.19 7.90 12.66
CA SER A 190 -18.82 8.89 13.66
C SER A 190 -18.76 8.27 15.05
N SER A 191 -17.81 8.71 15.85
CA SER A 191 -17.72 8.41 17.27
C SER A 191 -18.21 9.58 18.10
N ARG A 192 -18.94 9.30 19.18
CA ARG A 192 -19.28 10.30 20.18
C ARG A 192 -18.12 10.48 21.16
N PRO A 193 -18.10 11.59 21.94
CA PRO A 193 -17.17 11.77 23.03
C PRO A 193 -17.15 10.60 24.02
N ALA A 194 -15.98 10.27 24.53
CA ALA A 194 -15.82 9.22 25.51
C ALA A 194 -16.38 9.66 26.90
N LYS A 195 -16.96 8.71 27.60
CA LYS A 195 -17.50 8.97 28.95
C LYS A 195 -16.76 8.19 30.05
N ARG A 196 -16.18 7.04 29.73
CA ARG A 196 -15.53 6.12 30.65
C ARG A 196 -14.32 5.45 29.97
N ILE A 197 -13.51 4.76 30.76
CA ILE A 197 -12.24 4.19 30.28
C ILE A 197 -12.42 3.19 29.14
N GLU A 198 -13.44 2.33 29.17
CA GLU A 198 -13.67 1.35 28.13
C GLU A 198 -13.98 2.02 26.78
N THR A 199 -14.83 3.04 26.82
CA THR A 199 -15.18 3.80 25.61
C THR A 199 -13.98 4.58 25.09
N ALA A 200 -13.17 5.18 25.97
CA ALA A 200 -11.99 5.92 25.59
C ALA A 200 -10.96 5.01 24.92
N SER A 201 -10.72 3.84 25.49
CA SER A 201 -9.81 2.83 24.95
C SER A 201 -10.24 2.36 23.54
N ILE A 202 -11.51 1.99 23.37
CA ILE A 202 -12.05 1.54 22.07
C ILE A 202 -12.01 2.67 21.03
N ILE A 203 -12.32 3.92 21.39
CA ILE A 203 -12.24 5.05 20.47
C ILE A 203 -10.80 5.25 20.01
N GLY A 204 -9.80 5.09 20.88
CA GLY A 204 -8.40 5.12 20.51
C GLY A 204 -8.07 4.05 19.46
N CYS A 205 -8.52 2.81 19.66
CA CYS A 205 -8.35 1.72 18.73
C CYS A 205 -9.03 2.03 17.37
N ILE A 206 -10.31 2.40 17.39
CA ILE A 206 -11.07 2.70 16.17
C ILE A 206 -10.43 3.86 15.39
N SER A 207 -9.87 4.86 16.07
CA SER A 207 -9.21 5.98 15.39
C SER A 207 -8.01 5.52 14.58
N MET A 208 -7.20 4.60 15.12
CA MET A 208 -6.06 4.02 14.41
C MET A 208 -6.50 3.14 13.24
N GLU A 209 -7.46 2.26 13.46
CA GLU A 209 -7.98 1.35 12.42
C GLU A 209 -8.64 2.10 11.26
N THR A 210 -9.39 3.16 11.55
CA THR A 210 -10.06 3.95 10.52
C THR A 210 -9.06 4.66 9.61
N VAL A 211 -7.99 5.21 10.19
CA VAL A 211 -6.99 5.98 9.44
C VAL A 211 -6.04 5.09 8.66
N GLN A 212 -5.91 3.82 9.04
CA GLN A 212 -5.01 2.86 8.40
C GLN A 212 -5.20 2.75 6.88
N ASN A 213 -6.40 2.99 6.36
CA ASN A 213 -6.68 2.94 4.92
C ASN A 213 -6.39 4.26 4.18
N GLU A 214 -6.13 5.34 4.89
CA GLU A 214 -5.94 6.68 4.32
C GLU A 214 -4.49 7.15 4.38
N MET A 215 -3.63 6.38 5.03
CA MET A 215 -2.22 6.69 5.20
C MET A 215 -1.36 5.43 5.06
N HIS A 216 -0.06 5.58 5.08
CA HIS A 216 0.89 4.48 5.15
C HIS A 216 1.95 4.77 6.22
N GLY A 217 2.67 3.72 6.64
CA GLY A 217 3.67 3.83 7.71
C GLY A 217 3.09 3.72 9.11
N GLY A 218 3.88 4.10 10.10
CA GLY A 218 3.55 3.93 11.51
C GLY A 218 2.52 4.92 12.02
N GLN A 219 1.69 4.46 12.94
CA GLN A 219 0.77 5.29 13.71
C GLN A 219 1.18 5.31 15.17
N ALA A 220 1.01 6.43 15.85
CA ALA A 220 1.35 6.58 17.26
C ALA A 220 0.29 7.38 18.01
N ILE A 221 0.10 7.04 19.26
CA ILE A 221 -0.66 7.85 20.22
C ILE A 221 0.35 8.28 21.31
N PRO A 222 0.88 9.49 21.22
CA PRO A 222 1.78 9.99 22.26
C PRO A 222 1.02 10.18 23.59
N ALA A 223 1.72 9.96 24.72
CA ALA A 223 1.16 10.16 26.05
C ALA A 223 -0.21 9.48 26.27
N PHE A 224 -0.37 8.25 25.81
CA PHE A 224 -1.61 7.49 25.83
C PHE A 224 -2.23 7.39 27.21
N ASP A 225 -1.41 7.10 28.22
CA ASP A 225 -1.81 7.03 29.62
C ASP A 225 -2.34 8.37 30.15
N PHE A 226 -1.65 9.45 29.83
CA PHE A 226 -2.06 10.80 30.21
C PHE A 226 -3.43 11.18 29.63
N TYR A 227 -3.67 10.88 28.37
CA TYR A 227 -4.95 11.17 27.72
C TYR A 227 -6.11 10.29 28.24
N LEU A 228 -5.81 9.11 28.76
CA LEU A 228 -6.80 8.24 29.37
C LEU A 228 -7.11 8.57 30.82
N ALA A 229 -6.20 9.23 31.53
CA ALA A 229 -6.35 9.53 32.96
C ALA A 229 -7.68 10.23 33.35
N PRO A 230 -8.21 11.23 32.60
CA PRO A 230 -9.51 11.82 32.88
C PRO A 230 -10.66 10.81 32.83
N TYR A 231 -10.56 9.80 32.02
CA TYR A 231 -11.57 8.75 31.83
C TYR A 231 -11.47 7.67 32.91
N VAL A 232 -10.30 7.43 33.46
CA VAL A 232 -10.11 6.64 34.70
C VAL A 232 -10.81 7.32 35.85
N LYS A 233 -10.62 8.63 36.02
CA LYS A 233 -11.31 9.40 37.05
C LYS A 233 -12.84 9.38 36.89
N LYS A 234 -13.36 9.57 35.68
CA LYS A 234 -14.80 9.47 35.41
C LYS A 234 -15.35 8.08 35.74
N THR A 235 -14.59 7.04 35.45
CA THR A 235 -14.93 5.65 35.77
C THR A 235 -14.95 5.44 37.29
N PHE A 236 -13.98 5.98 38.01
CA PHE A 236 -13.97 5.94 39.48
C PHE A 236 -15.19 6.61 40.09
N ILE A 237 -15.58 7.78 39.62
CA ILE A 237 -16.80 8.47 40.09
C ILE A 237 -18.06 7.63 39.81
N GLU A 238 -18.09 6.93 38.65
CA GLU A 238 -19.18 6.01 38.35
C GLU A 238 -19.24 4.83 39.34
N GLU A 239 -18.08 4.29 39.73
CA GLU A 239 -18.02 3.24 40.75
C GLU A 239 -18.44 3.74 42.15
N ILE A 240 -18.07 4.96 42.54
CA ILE A 240 -18.58 5.57 43.77
C ILE A 240 -20.13 5.68 43.76
N LYS A 241 -20.72 6.09 42.64
CA LYS A 241 -22.17 6.17 42.49
C LYS A 241 -22.84 4.80 42.60
N LYS A 242 -22.21 3.74 42.09
CA LYS A 242 -22.73 2.37 42.26
C LYS A 242 -22.65 1.90 43.71
N GLU A 243 -21.57 2.21 44.43
CA GLU A 243 -21.46 1.92 45.86
C GLU A 243 -22.51 2.71 46.69
N GLU A 244 -22.78 3.96 46.31
CA GLU A 244 -23.84 4.80 46.90
C GLU A 244 -25.20 4.13 46.75
N GLU A 245 -25.58 3.71 45.55
CA GLU A 245 -26.82 3.00 45.26
C GLU A 245 -26.90 1.64 45.98
N LEU A 246 -25.80 0.89 46.01
CA LEU A 246 -25.75 -0.45 46.61
C LEU A 246 -25.90 -0.40 48.15
N LEU A 247 -25.31 0.62 48.77
CA LEU A 247 -25.27 0.73 50.22
C LEU A 247 -26.38 1.61 50.81
N ASP A 248 -27.19 2.25 49.96
CA ASP A 248 -28.17 3.27 50.32
C ASP A 248 -27.58 4.37 51.23
N LYS A 249 -26.41 4.90 50.80
CA LYS A 249 -25.64 5.91 51.50
C LYS A 249 -25.39 7.10 50.60
N ASP A 250 -25.38 8.33 51.20
CA ASP A 250 -24.88 9.49 50.48
C ASP A 250 -23.35 9.51 50.46
N LEU A 251 -22.76 9.31 49.29
CA LEU A 251 -21.32 9.35 49.03
C LEU A 251 -20.94 10.53 48.10
N SER A 252 -21.82 11.51 47.96
CA SER A 252 -21.63 12.65 47.05
C SER A 252 -20.40 13.50 47.36
N ASN A 253 -19.93 13.51 48.59
CA ASN A 253 -18.68 14.13 49.02
C ASN A 253 -17.45 13.52 48.32
N LEU A 254 -17.55 12.27 47.92
CA LEU A 254 -16.45 11.53 47.22
C LEU A 254 -16.38 11.80 45.70
N TYR A 255 -17.37 12.48 45.10
CA TYR A 255 -17.34 12.76 43.67
C TYR A 255 -16.17 13.66 43.25
N ASN A 256 -15.69 14.49 44.15
CA ASN A 256 -14.50 15.32 43.96
C ASN A 256 -13.22 14.67 44.46
N TYR A 257 -13.32 13.50 45.09
CA TYR A 257 -12.15 12.77 45.57
C TYR A 257 -11.26 12.36 44.40
N SER A 258 -9.96 12.45 44.59
CA SER A 258 -8.96 12.05 43.60
C SER A 258 -7.94 11.14 44.26
N PRO A 259 -8.02 9.84 44.07
CA PRO A 259 -7.02 8.92 44.61
C PRO A 259 -5.62 9.33 44.16
N LYS A 260 -4.65 9.32 45.07
CA LYS A 260 -3.23 9.48 44.66
C LYS A 260 -2.73 8.31 43.85
N GLU A 261 -3.26 7.12 44.12
CA GLU A 261 -2.89 5.88 43.47
C GLU A 261 -4.15 5.02 43.30
N TYR A 262 -4.23 4.36 42.13
CA TYR A 262 -5.24 3.35 41.82
C TYR A 262 -4.64 1.97 42.04
N ILE A 263 -4.53 1.52 43.30
CA ILE A 263 -3.94 0.22 43.65
C ILE A 263 -5.00 -0.64 44.33
N LYS A 264 -5.14 -1.89 43.86
CA LYS A 264 -6.00 -2.88 44.52
C LYS A 264 -5.49 -3.23 45.91
N LYS A 265 -6.39 -3.22 46.86
CA LYS A 265 -6.13 -3.67 48.23
C LYS A 265 -7.26 -4.55 48.73
N GLU A 266 -6.96 -5.41 49.72
CA GLU A 266 -8.00 -6.16 50.41
C GLU A 266 -8.90 -5.21 51.20
N LEU A 267 -10.21 -5.47 51.17
CA LEU A 267 -11.18 -4.70 51.91
C LEU A 267 -11.29 -5.13 53.38
N LYS A 268 -10.65 -6.25 53.74
CA LYS A 268 -10.68 -6.78 55.10
C LYS A 268 -9.94 -5.84 56.05
N GLY A 269 -10.67 -5.41 57.09
CA GLY A 269 -10.15 -4.46 58.08
C GLY A 269 -10.38 -2.99 57.76
N LEU A 270 -10.84 -2.64 56.57
CA LEU A 270 -11.28 -1.30 56.22
C LEU A 270 -12.75 -1.09 56.63
N THR A 271 -13.10 0.08 57.08
CA THR A 271 -14.46 0.43 57.51
C THR A 271 -14.86 1.81 57.01
N GLY A 272 -16.19 2.09 56.98
CA GLY A 272 -16.71 3.40 56.60
C GLY A 272 -16.26 3.84 55.21
N GLU A 273 -16.03 5.14 55.05
CA GLU A 273 -15.65 5.79 53.78
C GLU A 273 -14.37 5.22 53.16
N GLU A 274 -13.39 4.85 53.99
CA GLU A 274 -12.14 4.27 53.51
C GLU A 274 -12.38 2.95 52.73
N ARG A 275 -13.29 2.11 53.26
CA ARG A 275 -13.69 0.86 52.61
C ARG A 275 -14.42 1.11 51.28
N ASP A 276 -15.35 2.06 51.28
CA ASP A 276 -16.18 2.40 50.13
C ASP A 276 -15.31 2.99 49.00
N VAL A 277 -14.39 3.90 49.32
CA VAL A 277 -13.37 4.41 48.36
C VAL A 277 -12.50 3.32 47.86
N GLN A 278 -12.00 2.40 48.69
CA GLN A 278 -11.14 1.31 48.25
C GLN A 278 -11.89 0.30 47.37
N ALA A 279 -13.15 0.03 47.63
CA ALA A 279 -14.01 -0.78 46.80
C ALA A 279 -14.14 -0.19 45.37
N ALA A 280 -14.44 1.10 45.29
CA ALA A 280 -14.51 1.82 44.02
C ALA A 280 -13.15 1.84 43.26
N ILE A 281 -12.03 1.99 44.00
CA ILE A 281 -10.67 1.87 43.39
C ILE A 281 -10.47 0.47 42.80
N ASN A 282 -10.77 -0.59 43.56
CA ASN A 282 -10.59 -1.97 43.10
C ASN A 282 -11.41 -2.23 41.84
N ASN A 283 -12.65 -1.78 41.79
CA ASN A 283 -13.52 -1.90 40.62
C ASN A 283 -12.97 -1.11 39.41
N THR A 284 -12.52 0.13 39.67
CA THR A 284 -11.91 0.98 38.63
C THR A 284 -10.68 0.30 38.03
N VAL A 285 -9.79 -0.25 38.87
CA VAL A 285 -8.58 -0.97 38.39
C VAL A 285 -8.95 -2.18 37.52
N ASN A 286 -9.99 -2.94 37.93
CA ASN A 286 -10.47 -4.05 37.10
C ASN A 286 -10.93 -3.59 35.70
N ARG A 287 -11.71 -2.50 35.66
CA ARG A 287 -12.24 -1.93 34.42
C ARG A 287 -11.13 -1.38 33.53
N VAL A 288 -10.14 -0.71 34.12
CA VAL A 288 -8.95 -0.25 33.39
C VAL A 288 -8.21 -1.43 32.79
N HIS A 289 -7.95 -2.48 33.57
CA HIS A 289 -7.26 -3.68 33.08
C HIS A 289 -8.01 -4.30 31.91
N GLN A 290 -9.32 -4.51 32.03
CA GLN A 290 -10.13 -5.06 30.93
C GLN A 290 -10.17 -4.16 29.71
N ALA A 291 -10.22 -2.84 29.89
CA ALA A 291 -10.17 -1.88 28.78
C ALA A 291 -8.84 -1.95 28.00
N MET A 292 -7.72 -2.10 28.72
CA MET A 292 -6.39 -2.25 28.08
C MET A 292 -6.22 -3.61 27.42
N GLU A 293 -6.71 -4.66 28.05
CA GLU A 293 -6.72 -6.00 27.45
C GLU A 293 -7.52 -6.01 26.13
N ALA A 294 -8.72 -5.43 26.14
CA ALA A 294 -9.53 -5.30 24.93
C ALA A 294 -8.85 -4.45 23.84
N PHE A 295 -8.17 -3.36 24.23
CA PHE A 295 -7.40 -2.54 23.31
C PHE A 295 -6.32 -3.36 22.61
N ILE A 296 -5.50 -4.11 23.37
CA ILE A 296 -4.42 -4.92 22.83
C ILE A 296 -4.97 -6.04 21.94
N HIS A 297 -6.06 -6.71 22.36
CA HIS A 297 -6.68 -7.76 21.55
C HIS A 297 -7.19 -7.21 20.22
N ASN A 298 -7.87 -6.07 20.22
CA ASN A 298 -8.35 -5.44 19.01
C ASN A 298 -7.18 -5.07 18.09
N MET A 299 -6.14 -4.41 18.61
CA MET A 299 -4.97 -4.02 17.81
C MET A 299 -4.21 -5.22 17.22
N ASN A 300 -4.25 -6.38 17.90
CA ASN A 300 -3.59 -7.60 17.44
C ASN A 300 -4.43 -8.46 16.49
N THR A 301 -5.74 -8.28 16.45
CA THR A 301 -6.66 -9.20 15.75
C THR A 301 -7.48 -8.54 14.66
N ILE A 302 -7.74 -7.24 14.77
CA ILE A 302 -8.50 -6.52 13.76
C ILE A 302 -7.53 -6.00 12.71
N HIS A 303 -7.70 -6.48 11.49
CA HIS A 303 -6.92 -6.04 10.34
C HIS A 303 -7.80 -5.25 9.40
N SER A 304 -7.32 -4.09 8.96
CA SER A 304 -7.96 -3.40 7.85
C SER A 304 -7.74 -4.18 6.55
N ARG A 305 -8.49 -3.83 5.51
CA ARG A 305 -8.47 -4.53 4.21
C ARG A 305 -7.07 -4.64 3.58
N GLY A 306 -6.15 -3.80 3.94
CA GLY A 306 -4.86 -3.66 3.29
C GLY A 306 -3.63 -3.94 4.15
N GLY A 307 -3.74 -4.22 5.42
CA GLY A 307 -2.56 -4.36 6.25
C GLY A 307 -2.78 -5.04 7.60
N ASN A 308 -1.70 -5.17 8.34
CA ASN A 308 -1.64 -5.66 9.70
C ASN A 308 -2.05 -4.59 10.68
#